data_3eb3d02c864dec5cd3e2bf249f58d928
#
_entry.id   3eb3d02c864dec5cd3e2bf249f58d928
#
_cell.length_a   1.000
_cell.length_b   1.000
_cell.length_c   1.000
_cell.angle_alpha   90.00
_cell.angle_beta   90.00
_cell.angle_gamma   90.00
#
_symmetry.space_group_name_H-M   'P 1'
#
loop_
_entity.id
_entity.type
_entity.pdbx_description
1 polymer ?
#
loop_
_entity_poly.entity_id
_entity_poly.type
_entity_poly.pdbx_seq_one_letter_code
_entity_poly.pdbx_strand_id
1 'polypeptide(L)'
;MCIRDRVYNYNCWEYYSDMLFDNYGDISEFNFKNKDSGGWPGNMKFYFSDGKCVFKNKSERVKIKDYFKPERCVYCVDKLNVFADISLGDNYTDQNSSSLGSNSVIIRTNLGEKIFKLISETIDYERIDVDKICVAQYFDGRKKNYEFSLLKNSELNDNFQLNSVMDYEHNSNAASEYKTVLRNLHYGEIYPLNRKKLIKQIQKSGRKTNQLKRIFCALLRRLHNES
;
A
#
# COMPACT_ATOMS: atom_id res chain seq x y z
N MET A 1 6.66 -1.95 21.19
CA MET A 1 6.47 -2.83 20.02
C MET A 1 5.64 -2.08 18.99
N CYS A 2 6.23 -1.69 17.87
CA CYS A 2 5.49 -1.04 16.81
C CYS A 2 5.01 -2.10 15.81
N ILE A 3 3.76 -2.53 15.93
CA ILE A 3 3.16 -3.43 14.94
C ILE A 3 2.81 -2.58 13.75
N ARG A 4 3.56 -2.75 12.67
CA ARG A 4 3.38 -2.01 11.45
C ARG A 4 2.75 -2.87 10.38
N ASP A 5 1.45 -2.96 10.44
CA ASP A 5 0.70 -3.49 9.32
C ASP A 5 -0.10 -2.37 8.66
N ARG A 6 -0.08 -2.33 7.33
CA ARG A 6 -1.01 -1.52 6.54
C ARG A 6 -2.33 -2.27 6.48
N VAL A 7 -3.04 -2.24 7.58
CA VAL A 7 -4.35 -2.84 7.66
C VAL A 7 -5.32 -1.94 6.91
N TYR A 8 -6.16 -2.52 6.09
CA TYR A 8 -7.33 -1.85 5.57
C TYR A 8 -8.36 -1.75 6.71
N ASN A 9 -9.19 -0.71 6.69
CA ASN A 9 -10.32 -0.62 7.62
C ASN A 9 -11.38 -1.68 7.28
N TYR A 10 -12.33 -1.92 8.19
CA TYR A 10 -13.35 -2.94 8.03
C TYR A 10 -14.23 -2.71 6.80
N ASN A 11 -14.47 -1.48 6.40
CA ASN A 11 -15.27 -1.14 5.22
C ASN A 11 -14.67 -1.67 3.91
N CYS A 12 -13.38 -2.02 3.89
CA CYS A 12 -12.76 -2.72 2.77
C CYS A 12 -13.36 -4.13 2.58
N TRP A 13 -13.66 -4.81 3.68
CA TRP A 13 -14.34 -6.10 3.65
C TRP A 13 -15.76 -5.97 3.11
N GLU A 14 -16.54 -5.03 3.63
CA GLU A 14 -17.90 -4.76 3.14
C GLU A 14 -17.90 -4.41 1.64
N TYR A 15 -16.92 -3.60 1.19
CA TYR A 15 -16.78 -3.29 -0.24
C TYR A 15 -16.62 -4.52 -1.11
N TYR A 16 -15.78 -5.49 -0.71
CA TYR A 16 -15.62 -6.72 -1.48
C TYR A 16 -16.84 -7.63 -1.39
N SER A 17 -17.46 -7.72 -0.23
CA SER A 17 -18.70 -8.48 -0.03
C SER A 17 -19.79 -7.96 -0.96
N ASP A 18 -20.06 -6.66 -0.94
CA ASP A 18 -21.07 -6.04 -1.81
C ASP A 18 -20.76 -6.20 -3.31
N MET A 19 -19.48 -6.07 -3.68
CA MET A 19 -19.08 -6.17 -5.09
C MET A 19 -19.22 -7.59 -5.65
N LEU A 20 -19.12 -8.60 -4.81
CA LEU A 20 -19.13 -10.00 -5.24
C LEU A 20 -20.46 -10.68 -4.99
N PHE A 21 -21.28 -10.17 -4.07
CA PHE A 21 -22.54 -10.79 -3.63
C PHE A 21 -23.51 -11.07 -4.78
N ASP A 22 -23.74 -10.10 -5.66
CA ASP A 22 -24.71 -10.22 -6.77
C ASP A 22 -24.40 -11.38 -7.72
N ASN A 23 -23.11 -11.76 -7.82
CA ASN A 23 -22.67 -12.80 -8.75
C ASN A 23 -22.35 -14.14 -8.09
N TYR A 24 -22.02 -14.13 -6.79
CA TYR A 24 -21.44 -15.30 -6.11
C TYR A 24 -22.06 -15.61 -4.75
N GLY A 25 -22.90 -14.72 -4.20
CA GLY A 25 -23.47 -14.86 -2.86
C GLY A 25 -22.48 -14.51 -1.75
N ASP A 26 -22.69 -15.09 -0.57
CA ASP A 26 -21.93 -14.78 0.63
C ASP A 26 -20.52 -15.38 0.60
N ILE A 27 -19.54 -14.56 0.99
CA ILE A 27 -18.14 -14.97 1.14
C ILE A 27 -17.99 -15.75 2.45
N SER A 28 -17.54 -17.00 2.36
CA SER A 28 -17.26 -17.86 3.52
C SER A 28 -15.85 -17.71 4.05
N GLU A 29 -14.87 -17.51 3.16
CA GLU A 29 -13.45 -17.36 3.51
C GLU A 29 -12.75 -16.41 2.54
N PHE A 30 -11.70 -15.77 3.02
CA PHE A 30 -10.96 -14.80 2.26
C PHE A 30 -9.45 -14.88 2.51
N ASN A 31 -8.67 -14.99 1.45
CA ASN A 31 -7.22 -14.94 1.51
C ASN A 31 -6.68 -13.74 0.73
N PHE A 32 -6.14 -12.76 1.46
CA PHE A 32 -5.73 -11.46 0.91
C PHE A 32 -4.43 -11.50 0.10
N LYS A 33 -3.56 -12.46 0.36
CA LYS A 33 -2.27 -12.65 -0.32
C LYS A 33 -2.08 -14.11 -0.74
N ASN A 34 -3.10 -14.68 -1.39
CA ASN A 34 -3.04 -16.03 -1.89
C ASN A 34 -1.98 -16.16 -2.99
N LYS A 35 -1.10 -17.14 -2.87
CA LYS A 35 0.03 -17.36 -3.77
C LYS A 35 -0.19 -18.52 -4.75
N ASP A 36 -1.32 -19.24 -4.66
CA ASP A 36 -1.60 -20.43 -5.49
C ASP A 36 -1.62 -20.07 -6.98
N SER A 37 -2.14 -18.88 -7.33
CA SER A 37 -2.19 -18.41 -8.71
C SER A 37 -1.22 -17.26 -8.94
N GLY A 38 0.01 -17.58 -9.33
CA GLY A 38 1.00 -16.57 -9.74
C GLY A 38 2.05 -16.20 -8.68
N GLY A 39 2.10 -16.91 -7.57
CA GLY A 39 3.14 -16.75 -6.54
C GLY A 39 3.13 -15.38 -5.85
N TRP A 40 4.25 -15.01 -5.25
CA TRP A 40 4.49 -13.72 -4.60
C TRP A 40 4.34 -12.53 -5.57
N PRO A 41 3.75 -11.42 -5.16
CA PRO A 41 3.20 -11.05 -3.85
C PRO A 41 1.76 -11.48 -3.58
N GLY A 42 1.18 -12.34 -4.39
CA GLY A 42 -0.11 -12.96 -4.21
C GLY A 42 -1.29 -12.14 -4.73
N ASN A 43 -2.30 -12.86 -5.19
CA ASN A 43 -3.62 -12.34 -5.56
C ASN A 43 -4.58 -12.45 -4.37
N MET A 44 -5.78 -11.89 -4.48
CA MET A 44 -6.85 -12.12 -3.52
C MET A 44 -7.65 -13.36 -3.95
N LYS A 45 -8.01 -14.23 -3.01
CA LYS A 45 -8.86 -15.39 -3.25
C LYS A 45 -10.04 -15.34 -2.29
N PHE A 46 -11.23 -15.45 -2.84
CA PHE A 46 -12.49 -15.45 -2.12
C PHE A 46 -13.14 -16.81 -2.28
N TYR A 47 -13.61 -17.38 -1.19
CA TYR A 47 -14.36 -18.62 -1.17
C TYR A 47 -15.82 -18.31 -0.83
N PHE A 48 -16.74 -19.01 -1.43
CA PHE A 48 -18.18 -18.79 -1.28
C PHE A 48 -18.85 -20.02 -0.66
N SER A 49 -20.02 -19.82 -0.05
CA SER A 49 -20.75 -20.88 0.65
C SER A 49 -21.16 -22.04 -0.27
N ASP A 50 -21.25 -21.83 -1.57
CA ASP A 50 -21.55 -22.85 -2.58
C ASP A 50 -20.30 -23.64 -3.04
N GLY A 51 -19.15 -23.45 -2.41
CA GLY A 51 -17.89 -24.10 -2.72
C GLY A 51 -17.10 -23.49 -3.89
N LYS A 52 -17.64 -22.47 -4.56
CA LYS A 52 -16.89 -21.75 -5.60
C LYS A 52 -15.78 -20.90 -5.01
N CYS A 53 -14.77 -20.58 -5.83
CA CYS A 53 -13.78 -19.60 -5.48
C CYS A 53 -13.52 -18.62 -6.63
N VAL A 54 -13.16 -17.39 -6.29
CA VAL A 54 -12.86 -16.32 -7.26
C VAL A 54 -11.54 -15.67 -6.89
N PHE A 55 -10.70 -15.48 -7.91
CA PHE A 55 -9.46 -14.74 -7.80
C PHE A 55 -9.65 -13.30 -8.28
N LYS A 56 -9.11 -12.36 -7.52
CA LYS A 56 -8.97 -10.96 -7.90
C LYS A 56 -7.49 -10.59 -7.94
N ASN A 57 -7.09 -9.92 -9.00
CA ASN A 57 -5.70 -9.56 -9.19
C ASN A 57 -5.23 -8.57 -8.11
N LYS A 58 -3.96 -8.68 -7.71
CA LYS A 58 -3.30 -7.74 -6.79
C LYS A 58 -3.49 -6.27 -7.18
N SER A 59 -3.60 -5.96 -8.49
CA SER A 59 -3.83 -4.60 -8.98
C SER A 59 -5.17 -4.02 -8.52
N GLU A 60 -6.20 -4.84 -8.31
CA GLU A 60 -7.49 -4.39 -7.77
C GLU A 60 -7.34 -3.99 -6.30
N ARG A 61 -6.59 -4.77 -5.52
CA ARG A 61 -6.24 -4.45 -4.13
C ARG A 61 -5.49 -3.12 -4.03
N VAL A 62 -4.55 -2.85 -4.94
CA VAL A 62 -3.79 -1.60 -4.95
C VAL A 62 -4.69 -0.40 -5.23
N LYS A 63 -5.67 -0.54 -6.13
CA LYS A 63 -6.59 0.57 -6.49
C LYS A 63 -7.45 1.03 -5.32
N ILE A 64 -7.91 0.10 -4.47
CA ILE A 64 -8.79 0.44 -3.34
C ILE A 64 -8.04 0.94 -2.10
N LYS A 65 -6.73 0.74 -2.07
CA LYS A 65 -5.88 1.08 -0.92
C LYS A 65 -6.05 2.52 -0.44
N ASP A 66 -6.21 3.47 -1.36
CA ASP A 66 -6.29 4.88 -1.02
C ASP A 66 -7.63 5.30 -0.41
N TYR A 67 -8.63 4.42 -0.47
CA TYR A 67 -9.95 4.62 0.14
C TYR A 67 -10.04 3.99 1.53
N PHE A 68 -9.37 2.86 1.76
CA PHE A 68 -9.57 2.05 2.95
C PHE A 68 -8.34 1.94 3.87
N LYS A 69 -7.28 2.68 3.63
CA LYS A 69 -6.14 2.75 4.57
C LYS A 69 -6.52 3.62 5.79
N PRO A 70 -6.04 3.30 7.00
CA PRO A 70 -6.20 4.17 8.15
C PRO A 70 -5.59 5.55 7.89
N GLU A 71 -6.25 6.62 8.34
CA GLU A 71 -5.79 7.99 8.16
C GLU A 71 -4.37 8.21 8.69
N ARG A 72 -4.01 7.63 9.84
CA ARG A 72 -2.64 7.68 10.39
C ARG A 72 -1.56 7.24 9.40
N CYS A 73 -1.89 6.38 8.43
CA CYS A 73 -0.93 5.93 7.42
C CYS A 73 -0.57 7.02 6.40
N VAL A 74 -1.40 8.07 6.28
CA VAL A 74 -1.15 9.22 5.40
C VAL A 74 -0.02 10.08 5.95
N TYR A 75 0.06 10.20 7.27
CA TYR A 75 1.04 11.05 7.97
C TYR A 75 2.27 10.27 8.46
N CYS A 76 2.26 8.95 8.34
CA CYS A 76 3.34 8.11 8.87
C CYS A 76 4.63 8.26 8.08
N VAL A 77 5.65 8.86 8.68
CA VAL A 77 6.99 9.04 8.10
C VAL A 77 7.88 7.82 8.31
N ASP A 78 7.61 7.02 9.34
CA ASP A 78 8.38 5.82 9.61
C ASP A 78 8.01 4.69 8.63
N LYS A 79 8.95 4.29 7.79
CA LYS A 79 8.77 3.21 6.81
C LYS A 79 9.40 1.89 7.25
N LEU A 80 10.48 1.97 7.98
CA LEU A 80 11.33 0.82 8.30
C LEU A 80 11.32 0.46 9.81
N ASN A 81 10.41 1.02 10.61
CA ASN A 81 10.38 0.86 12.07
C ASN A 81 11.73 1.19 12.71
N VAL A 82 12.19 2.43 12.51
CA VAL A 82 13.56 2.85 12.88
C VAL A 82 13.87 2.71 14.37
N PHE A 83 12.86 2.69 15.24
CA PHE A 83 13.02 2.52 16.68
C PHE A 83 12.95 1.05 17.15
N ALA A 84 12.79 0.08 16.23
CA ALA A 84 12.76 -1.32 16.60
C ALA A 84 14.15 -1.95 16.56
N ASP A 85 14.44 -2.84 17.50
CA ASP A 85 15.68 -3.63 17.51
C ASP A 85 15.81 -4.50 16.27
N ILE A 86 14.67 -5.11 15.85
CA ILE A 86 14.53 -5.89 14.62
C ILE A 86 13.28 -5.43 13.88
N SER A 87 13.41 -5.19 12.58
CA SER A 87 12.26 -4.95 11.70
C SER A 87 12.15 -6.06 10.67
N LEU A 88 10.92 -6.52 10.49
CA LEU A 88 10.57 -7.52 9.47
C LEU A 88 9.63 -6.89 8.46
N GLY A 89 9.81 -7.22 7.20
CA GLY A 89 8.93 -6.76 6.13
C GLY A 89 9.00 -7.62 4.89
N ASP A 90 7.98 -7.50 4.04
CA ASP A 90 7.99 -8.17 2.74
C ASP A 90 9.23 -7.74 1.94
N ASN A 91 9.95 -8.70 1.36
CA ASN A 91 11.08 -8.43 0.50
C ASN A 91 10.62 -8.08 -0.91
N TYR A 92 10.77 -6.81 -1.32
CA TYR A 92 10.50 -6.32 -2.66
C TYR A 92 11.76 -6.07 -3.48
N THR A 93 12.93 -6.54 -3.02
CA THR A 93 14.16 -6.45 -3.80
C THR A 93 14.16 -7.45 -4.95
N ASP A 94 15.03 -7.25 -5.91
CA ASP A 94 15.28 -8.13 -7.05
C ASP A 94 15.83 -9.52 -6.64
N GLN A 95 16.39 -9.62 -5.44
CA GLN A 95 16.90 -10.88 -4.87
C GLN A 95 15.78 -11.83 -4.38
N ASN A 96 14.52 -11.37 -4.35
CA ASN A 96 13.40 -12.23 -3.99
C ASN A 96 12.96 -13.11 -5.19
N SER A 97 13.60 -14.25 -5.35
CA SER A 97 13.31 -15.22 -6.43
C SER A 97 12.26 -16.27 -6.03
N SER A 98 11.89 -16.35 -4.75
CA SER A 98 10.93 -17.35 -4.27
C SER A 98 9.50 -17.05 -4.70
N SER A 99 8.79 -18.04 -5.22
CA SER A 99 7.35 -17.95 -5.50
C SER A 99 6.52 -17.78 -4.23
N LEU A 100 7.03 -18.24 -3.09
CA LEU A 100 6.41 -18.01 -1.78
C LEU A 100 6.75 -16.63 -1.20
N GLY A 101 7.77 -15.96 -1.74
CA GLY A 101 8.31 -14.72 -1.22
C GLY A 101 9.24 -14.93 -0.05
N SER A 102 10.02 -13.92 0.25
CA SER A 102 10.91 -13.85 1.41
C SER A 102 10.67 -12.57 2.21
N ASN A 103 11.25 -12.48 3.39
CA ASN A 103 11.19 -11.28 4.22
C ASN A 103 12.54 -10.58 4.25
N SER A 104 12.51 -9.25 4.24
CA SER A 104 13.66 -8.44 4.61
C SER A 104 13.70 -8.28 6.12
N VAL A 105 14.87 -8.51 6.72
CA VAL A 105 15.13 -8.33 8.14
C VAL A 105 16.17 -7.24 8.32
N ILE A 106 15.88 -6.23 9.14
CA ILE A 106 16.84 -5.18 9.51
C ILE A 106 17.09 -5.28 11.01
N ILE A 107 18.34 -5.52 11.37
CA ILE A 107 18.83 -5.61 12.75
C ILE A 107 19.56 -4.32 13.08
N ARG A 108 19.20 -3.64 14.19
CA ARG A 108 19.76 -2.31 14.52
C ARG A 108 20.50 -2.28 15.84
N THR A 109 20.24 -3.18 16.75
CA THR A 109 20.84 -3.15 18.09
C THR A 109 21.48 -4.47 18.44
N ASN A 110 22.37 -4.44 19.45
CA ASN A 110 22.97 -5.66 19.98
C ASN A 110 21.93 -6.63 20.55
N LEU A 111 20.79 -6.12 21.05
CA LEU A 111 19.68 -6.97 21.50
C LEU A 111 19.05 -7.66 20.30
N GLY A 112 18.80 -6.93 19.23
CA GLY A 112 18.29 -7.48 17.97
C GLY A 112 19.19 -8.57 17.40
N GLU A 113 20.53 -8.33 17.43
CA GLU A 113 21.49 -9.33 16.98
C GLU A 113 21.47 -10.60 17.83
N LYS A 114 21.40 -10.48 19.16
CA LYS A 114 21.27 -11.63 20.05
C LYS A 114 20.00 -12.44 19.76
N ILE A 115 18.87 -11.77 19.56
CA ILE A 115 17.60 -12.42 19.21
C ILE A 115 17.72 -13.12 17.87
N PHE A 116 18.28 -12.48 16.86
CA PHE A 116 18.43 -13.06 15.53
C PHE A 116 19.33 -14.32 15.58
N LYS A 117 20.41 -14.31 16.33
CA LYS A 117 21.31 -15.45 16.52
C LYS A 117 20.61 -16.70 17.09
N LEU A 118 19.57 -16.52 17.93
CA LEU A 118 18.82 -17.65 18.49
C LEU A 118 18.04 -18.43 17.42
N ILE A 119 17.70 -17.80 16.32
CA ILE A 119 16.89 -18.42 15.26
C ILE A 119 17.67 -18.62 13.96
N SER A 120 18.88 -18.08 13.85
CA SER A 120 19.67 -18.07 12.60
C SER A 120 19.99 -19.46 12.05
N GLU A 121 20.09 -20.48 12.92
CA GLU A 121 20.31 -21.88 12.52
C GLU A 121 19.06 -22.58 11.99
N THR A 122 17.87 -21.99 12.21
CA THR A 122 16.57 -22.57 11.81
C THR A 122 15.96 -21.91 10.57
N ILE A 123 16.64 -20.93 10.00
CA ILE A 123 16.16 -20.16 8.84
C ILE A 123 17.27 -20.04 7.78
N ASP A 124 16.86 -20.06 6.51
CA ASP A 124 17.74 -19.71 5.41
C ASP A 124 17.77 -18.19 5.27
N TYR A 125 18.95 -17.59 5.26
CA TYR A 125 19.10 -16.16 5.05
C TYR A 125 20.37 -15.81 4.29
N GLU A 126 20.33 -14.69 3.61
CA GLU A 126 21.49 -14.06 2.97
C GLU A 126 21.60 -12.59 3.39
N ARG A 127 22.81 -12.05 3.35
CA ARG A 127 23.03 -10.64 3.64
C ARG A 127 22.72 -9.81 2.40
N ILE A 128 22.03 -8.70 2.62
CA ILE A 128 21.68 -7.74 1.59
C ILE A 128 22.03 -6.33 2.05
N ASP A 129 22.40 -5.48 1.10
CA ASP A 129 22.61 -4.07 1.37
C ASP A 129 21.31 -3.40 1.78
N VAL A 130 21.36 -2.60 2.86
CA VAL A 130 20.23 -1.86 3.38
C VAL A 130 19.67 -0.86 2.36
N ASP A 131 20.51 -0.28 1.51
CA ASP A 131 20.08 0.65 0.47
C ASP A 131 19.16 -0.02 -0.55
N LYS A 132 19.42 -1.28 -0.90
CA LYS A 132 18.50 -2.05 -1.75
C LYS A 132 17.13 -2.22 -1.10
N ILE A 133 17.07 -2.45 0.21
CA ILE A 133 15.81 -2.53 0.96
C ILE A 133 15.12 -1.15 0.95
N CYS A 134 15.85 -0.07 1.18
CA CYS A 134 15.30 1.29 1.18
C CYS A 134 14.67 1.64 -0.17
N VAL A 135 15.36 1.37 -1.26
CA VAL A 135 14.87 1.60 -2.63
C VAL A 135 13.63 0.74 -2.91
N ALA A 136 13.71 -0.57 -2.67
CA ALA A 136 12.61 -1.49 -2.91
C ALA A 136 11.36 -1.18 -2.07
N GLN A 137 11.55 -0.63 -0.87
CA GLN A 137 10.46 -0.18 0.00
C GLN A 137 9.96 1.23 -0.35
N TYR A 138 10.53 1.89 -1.35
CA TYR A 138 10.19 3.27 -1.71
C TYR A 138 10.29 4.21 -0.50
N PHE A 139 11.44 4.19 0.16
CA PHE A 139 11.67 4.95 1.40
C PHE A 139 11.49 6.46 1.19
N ASP A 140 12.02 7.01 0.10
CA ASP A 140 11.93 8.43 -0.23
C ASP A 140 10.50 8.93 -0.42
N GLY A 141 9.57 8.05 -0.78
CA GLY A 141 8.15 8.40 -0.87
C GLY A 141 7.53 8.84 0.47
N ARG A 142 8.27 8.72 1.59
CA ARG A 142 7.84 9.21 2.90
C ARG A 142 8.00 10.72 3.09
N LYS A 143 8.79 11.38 2.25
CA LYS A 143 8.86 12.85 2.21
C LYS A 143 7.47 13.44 2.07
N LYS A 144 6.65 12.88 1.18
CA LYS A 144 5.26 13.27 0.96
C LYS A 144 4.36 13.11 2.20
N ASN A 145 4.55 12.04 2.96
CA ASN A 145 3.79 11.86 4.20
C ASN A 145 4.16 12.92 5.25
N TYR A 146 5.42 13.35 5.26
CA TYR A 146 5.87 14.46 6.09
C TYR A 146 5.21 15.78 5.67
N GLU A 147 5.19 16.11 4.38
CA GLU A 147 4.47 17.27 3.84
C GLU A 147 2.98 17.26 4.23
N PHE A 148 2.32 16.10 4.15
CA PHE A 148 0.94 15.96 4.56
C PHE A 148 0.75 16.15 6.08
N SER A 149 1.70 15.74 6.91
CA SER A 149 1.63 15.99 8.34
C SER A 149 1.79 17.46 8.68
N LEU A 150 2.61 18.20 7.93
CA LEU A 150 2.74 19.65 8.06
C LEU A 150 1.45 20.38 7.67
N LEU A 151 0.84 20.00 6.54
CA LEU A 151 -0.44 20.55 6.08
C LEU A 151 -1.54 20.30 7.13
N LYS A 152 -1.62 19.10 7.71
CA LYS A 152 -2.56 18.82 8.79
C LYS A 152 -2.33 19.70 10.01
N ASN A 153 -1.09 19.89 10.43
CA ASN A 153 -0.76 20.72 11.58
C ASN A 153 -1.09 22.19 11.34
N SER A 154 -0.95 22.69 10.10
CA SER A 154 -1.35 24.05 9.74
C SER A 154 -2.87 24.26 9.76
N GLU A 155 -3.65 23.22 9.44
CA GLU A 155 -5.11 23.27 9.56
C GLU A 155 -5.60 23.25 11.01
N LEU A 156 -4.82 22.63 11.92
CA LEU A 156 -5.17 22.51 13.35
C LEU A 156 -4.71 23.68 14.22
N ASN A 157 -3.71 24.42 13.76
CA ASN A 157 -3.10 25.52 14.51
C ASN A 157 -2.96 26.76 13.60
N ASP A 158 -3.81 27.78 13.83
CA ASP A 158 -3.73 29.06 13.15
C ASP A 158 -2.38 29.79 13.35
N ASN A 159 -1.65 29.44 14.44
CA ASN A 159 -0.33 29.99 14.78
C ASN A 159 0.84 29.15 14.22
N PHE A 160 0.58 28.05 13.51
CA PHE A 160 1.65 27.24 12.93
C PHE A 160 2.14 27.92 11.65
N GLN A 161 3.25 28.66 11.74
CA GLN A 161 3.89 29.27 10.59
C GLN A 161 4.66 28.22 9.78
N LEU A 162 4.07 27.72 8.72
CA LEU A 162 4.68 26.79 7.78
C LEU A 162 6.02 27.33 7.24
N ASN A 163 6.10 28.66 7.09
CA ASN A 163 7.25 29.39 6.53
C ASN A 163 8.49 29.36 7.41
N SER A 164 8.36 29.11 8.73
CA SER A 164 9.52 29.06 9.64
C SER A 164 10.25 27.71 9.63
N VAL A 165 9.66 26.67 9.06
CA VAL A 165 10.19 25.31 9.08
C VAL A 165 10.69 24.88 7.69
N MET A 166 10.31 25.59 6.65
CA MET A 166 10.58 25.19 5.26
C MET A 166 10.92 26.37 4.36
N ASP A 167 12.17 26.40 3.87
CA ASP A 167 12.52 26.95 2.56
C ASP A 167 11.95 26.07 1.41
N TYR A 168 10.75 25.51 1.64
CA TYR A 168 10.05 24.74 0.62
C TYR A 168 9.10 25.69 -0.13
N GLU A 169 9.36 25.89 -1.41
CA GLU A 169 8.37 26.40 -2.34
C GLU A 169 7.08 25.62 -2.11
N HIS A 170 6.03 26.33 -1.73
CA HIS A 170 4.70 25.77 -1.54
C HIS A 170 4.28 25.06 -2.82
N ASN A 171 4.52 23.76 -2.87
CA ASN A 171 4.17 22.97 -4.03
C ASN A 171 2.64 22.87 -4.04
N SER A 172 2.00 23.71 -4.85
CA SER A 172 0.54 23.71 -5.05
C SER A 172 -0.01 22.32 -5.36
N ASN A 173 0.84 21.43 -5.89
CA ASN A 173 0.55 20.04 -6.14
C ASN A 173 0.39 19.22 -4.85
N ALA A 174 1.21 19.44 -3.81
CA ALA A 174 1.12 18.69 -2.56
C ALA A 174 -0.20 18.97 -1.84
N ALA A 175 -0.64 20.22 -1.76
CA ALA A 175 -1.91 20.58 -1.12
C ALA A 175 -3.12 20.01 -1.88
N SER A 176 -3.11 20.04 -3.21
CA SER A 176 -4.16 19.45 -4.05
C SER A 176 -4.22 17.92 -3.87
N GLU A 177 -3.07 17.28 -3.82
CA GLU A 177 -2.98 15.85 -3.60
C GLU A 177 -3.42 15.44 -2.20
N TYR A 178 -3.03 16.19 -1.17
CA TYR A 178 -3.47 16.01 0.20
C TYR A 178 -5.01 16.04 0.31
N LYS A 179 -5.65 17.06 -0.25
CA LYS A 179 -7.12 17.15 -0.30
C LYS A 179 -7.75 15.95 -1.03
N THR A 180 -7.10 15.47 -2.08
CA THR A 180 -7.59 14.29 -2.81
C THR A 180 -7.47 13.02 -1.97
N VAL A 181 -6.37 12.85 -1.23
CA VAL A 181 -6.18 11.72 -0.32
C VAL A 181 -7.22 11.74 0.80
N LEU A 182 -7.43 12.88 1.46
CA LEU A 182 -8.44 13.01 2.53
C LEU A 182 -9.84 12.70 2.00
N ARG A 183 -10.20 13.24 0.83
CA ARG A 183 -11.49 12.93 0.21
C ARG A 183 -11.68 11.45 -0.07
N ASN A 184 -10.64 10.75 -0.54
CA ASN A 184 -10.72 9.32 -0.80
C ASN A 184 -10.89 8.52 0.50
N LEU A 185 -10.17 8.88 1.56
CA LEU A 185 -10.32 8.26 2.88
C LEU A 185 -11.73 8.46 3.42
N HIS A 186 -12.25 9.68 3.35
CA HIS A 186 -13.61 9.98 3.77
C HIS A 186 -14.64 9.11 3.03
N TYR A 187 -14.51 8.93 1.72
CA TYR A 187 -15.39 8.02 0.99
C TYR A 187 -15.30 6.56 1.46
N GLY A 188 -14.13 6.10 1.84
CA GLY A 188 -13.94 4.78 2.41
C GLY A 188 -14.54 4.63 3.81
N GLU A 189 -14.43 5.67 4.65
CA GLU A 189 -15.00 5.68 6.01
C GLU A 189 -16.54 5.66 5.99
N ILE A 190 -17.15 6.44 5.09
CA ILE A 190 -18.62 6.49 4.95
C ILE A 190 -19.16 5.44 3.96
N TYR A 191 -18.38 4.44 3.60
CA TYR A 191 -18.75 3.44 2.60
C TYR A 191 -20.12 2.82 2.86
N PRO A 192 -20.48 2.40 4.08
CA PRO A 192 -21.79 1.81 4.36
C PRO A 192 -22.98 2.70 3.97
N LEU A 193 -22.79 4.03 4.03
CA LEU A 193 -23.82 5.03 3.70
C LEU A 193 -23.86 5.39 2.21
N ASN A 194 -22.76 5.17 1.47
CA ASN A 194 -22.59 5.62 0.08
C ASN A 194 -22.07 4.53 -0.87
N ARG A 195 -22.42 3.27 -0.65
CA ARG A 195 -21.93 2.07 -1.38
C ARG A 195 -21.90 2.26 -2.90
N LYS A 196 -23.03 2.58 -3.52
CA LYS A 196 -23.16 2.72 -4.99
C LYS A 196 -22.28 3.85 -5.55
N LYS A 197 -22.10 4.94 -4.81
CA LYS A 197 -21.32 6.11 -5.24
C LYS A 197 -19.82 5.77 -5.25
N LEU A 198 -19.31 5.11 -4.20
CA LEU A 198 -17.91 4.74 -4.11
C LEU A 198 -17.53 3.67 -5.14
N ILE A 199 -18.35 2.63 -5.32
CA ILE A 199 -18.12 1.60 -6.35
C ILE A 199 -17.96 2.25 -7.73
N LYS A 200 -18.88 3.15 -8.12
CA LYS A 200 -18.80 3.88 -9.39
C LYS A 200 -17.53 4.73 -9.50
N GLN A 201 -17.10 5.37 -8.42
CA GLN A 201 -15.90 6.22 -8.40
C GLN A 201 -14.63 5.40 -8.60
N ILE A 202 -14.48 4.28 -7.89
CA ILE A 202 -13.33 3.38 -8.03
C ILE A 202 -13.27 2.80 -9.45
N GLN A 203 -14.41 2.39 -10.01
CA GLN A 203 -14.48 1.90 -11.40
C GLN A 203 -14.07 2.96 -12.43
N LYS A 204 -14.48 4.23 -12.23
CA LYS A 204 -14.09 5.35 -13.11
C LYS A 204 -12.59 5.64 -13.03
N SER A 205 -12.01 5.63 -11.84
CA SER A 205 -10.56 5.86 -11.67
C SER A 205 -9.73 4.79 -12.37
N GLY A 206 -10.15 3.52 -12.29
CA GLY A 206 -9.50 2.42 -13.01
C GLY A 206 -9.55 2.54 -14.53
N ARG A 207 -10.64 3.08 -15.09
CA ARG A 207 -10.78 3.30 -16.55
C ARG A 207 -9.82 4.38 -17.06
N LYS A 208 -9.70 5.52 -16.36
CA LYS A 208 -8.76 6.60 -16.72
C LYS A 208 -7.31 6.12 -16.73
N THR A 209 -6.90 5.37 -15.72
CA THR A 209 -5.53 4.83 -15.62
C THR A 209 -5.23 3.86 -16.77
N ASN A 210 -6.17 3.01 -17.14
CA ASN A 210 -6.02 2.08 -18.26
C ASN A 210 -5.96 2.80 -19.62
N GLN A 211 -6.72 3.87 -19.79
CA GLN A 211 -6.69 4.68 -21.00
C GLN A 211 -5.36 5.41 -21.18
N LEU A 212 -4.83 6.02 -20.11
CA LEU A 212 -3.51 6.65 -20.13
C LEU A 212 -2.39 5.66 -20.40
N LYS A 213 -2.42 4.47 -19.79
CA LYS A 213 -1.46 3.41 -20.09
C LYS A 213 -1.52 2.96 -21.55
N ARG A 214 -2.72 2.82 -22.13
CA ARG A 214 -2.88 2.47 -23.55
C ARG A 214 -2.30 3.55 -24.48
N ILE A 215 -2.54 4.82 -24.18
CA ILE A 215 -1.97 5.96 -24.93
C ILE A 215 -0.45 5.95 -24.82
N PHE A 216 0.10 5.80 -23.62
CA PHE A 216 1.54 5.76 -23.38
C PHE A 216 2.21 4.56 -24.08
N CYS A 217 1.63 3.37 -24.01
CA CYS A 217 2.14 2.20 -24.74
C CYS A 217 2.04 2.37 -26.28
N ALA A 218 1.02 3.05 -26.78
CA ALA A 218 0.89 3.34 -28.19
C ALA A 218 1.95 4.35 -28.66
N LEU A 219 2.25 5.37 -27.86
CA LEU A 219 3.32 6.34 -28.12
C LEU A 219 4.71 5.68 -28.13
N LEU A 220 5.01 4.82 -27.15
CA LEU A 220 6.28 4.09 -27.11
C LEU A 220 6.46 3.16 -28.33
N ARG A 221 5.40 2.51 -28.80
CA ARG A 221 5.46 1.68 -30.02
C ARG A 221 5.71 2.50 -31.29
N ARG A 222 5.18 3.72 -31.38
CA ARG A 222 5.48 4.62 -32.51
C ARG A 222 6.95 5.05 -32.53
N LEU A 223 7.50 5.45 -31.36
CA LEU A 223 8.90 5.83 -31.24
C LEU A 223 9.88 4.67 -31.56
N HIS A 224 9.47 3.42 -31.30
CA HIS A 224 10.31 2.24 -31.63
C HIS A 224 10.22 1.80 -33.10
N ASN A 225 9.19 2.21 -33.83
CA ASN A 225 9.03 1.89 -35.25
C ASN A 225 9.60 2.98 -36.17
N GLU A 226 10.03 4.11 -35.62
CA GLU A 226 10.67 5.23 -36.34
C GLU A 226 12.19 5.25 -36.14
N SER A 227 12.76 4.27 -35.42
CA SER A 227 14.18 4.02 -35.23
C SER A 227 14.58 2.71 -35.93
#